data_417aad63d6d6b93c24d37900d4ea6259
#
_entry.id   417aad63d6d6b93c24d37900d4ea6259
#
_cell.length_a   1.000
_cell.length_b   1.000
_cell.length_c   1.000
_cell.angle_alpha   90.00
_cell.angle_beta   90.00
_cell.angle_gamma   90.00
#
_symmetry.space_group_name_H-M   'P 1'
#
loop_
_entity.id
_entity.type
_entity.pdbx_description
1 polymer ?
#
loop_
_entity_poly.entity_id
_entity_poly.type
_entity_poly.pdbx_seq_one_letter_code
_entity_poly.pdbx_strand_id
1 'polypeptide(L)'
;MDTKSGKKLSEYMHWNRVEDLARSFMTDILQTSGGLARYQIVERVDVDGFPVKVDGYYYDAQTYLNVIRGVGRPYMPQEADYYAIIRRFNVLQRIASREIDEVWVFNFPHAGFYESIMGGPGAFWCNAPPLRNTEAAGRRFVIMGFSYERGVGEMLENMGHRAESILEKTYQGLTGDDNLWKRFTRYEQIAPGRAAVGNIHFAPNSQRDYDWNNRSTVLSECDDWLKNFPNLNGEVRPVTSADWGYGDIREHHKWWFNHLPKVGGSKNGILQNWWQYVMDPNFVQST
;
A
#
# COMPACT_ATOMS: atom_id res chain seq x y z
N MET A 1 -7.40 -9.49 23.42
CA MET A 1 -7.08 -10.93 23.53
C MET A 1 -6.13 -11.11 24.68
N ASP A 2 -6.59 -11.68 25.76
CA ASP A 2 -5.73 -12.00 26.88
C ASP A 2 -5.04 -13.34 26.65
N THR A 3 -3.72 -13.33 26.78
CA THR A 3 -2.94 -14.55 26.92
C THR A 3 -3.13 -15.12 28.35
N LYS A 4 -2.77 -16.37 28.57
CA LYS A 4 -2.75 -16.95 29.93
C LYS A 4 -1.90 -16.16 30.96
N SER A 5 -1.12 -15.18 30.50
CA SER A 5 -0.32 -14.28 31.34
C SER A 5 -1.05 -13.00 31.74
N GLY A 6 -2.31 -12.80 31.35
CA GLY A 6 -3.10 -11.59 31.59
C GLY A 6 -2.66 -10.38 30.74
N LYS A 7 -1.76 -10.57 29.74
CA LYS A 7 -1.30 -9.53 28.84
C LYS A 7 -2.05 -9.59 27.50
N LYS A 8 -2.24 -8.46 26.87
CA LYS A 8 -2.70 -8.44 25.47
C LYS A 8 -1.68 -9.15 24.57
N LEU A 9 -2.15 -9.77 23.49
CA LEU A 9 -1.29 -10.51 22.56
C LEU A 9 -0.14 -9.65 22.01
N SER A 10 -0.42 -8.40 21.62
CA SER A 10 0.61 -7.46 21.14
C SER A 10 1.69 -7.16 22.17
N GLU A 11 1.31 -7.02 23.44
CA GLU A 11 2.25 -6.82 24.55
C GLU A 11 3.07 -8.10 24.83
N TYR A 12 2.41 -9.26 24.79
CA TYR A 12 3.07 -10.54 24.97
C TYR A 12 4.11 -10.84 23.89
N MET A 13 3.79 -10.48 22.65
CA MET A 13 4.64 -10.70 21.48
C MET A 13 5.63 -9.56 21.23
N HIS A 14 5.59 -8.50 22.03
CA HIS A 14 6.43 -7.29 21.84
C HIS A 14 6.27 -6.65 20.47
N TRP A 15 5.06 -6.66 19.90
CA TRP A 15 4.74 -6.02 18.64
C TRP A 15 4.60 -4.50 18.77
N ASN A 16 4.66 -3.81 17.65
CA ASN A 16 4.59 -2.35 17.61
C ASN A 16 3.25 -1.82 18.17
N ARG A 17 3.31 -0.60 18.67
CA ARG A 17 2.09 0.12 19.07
C ARG A 17 1.41 0.71 17.84
N VAL A 18 0.12 0.46 17.69
CA VAL A 18 -0.69 0.93 16.56
C VAL A 18 -0.63 2.44 16.41
N GLU A 19 -0.62 3.19 17.53
CA GLU A 19 -0.56 4.65 17.54
C GLU A 19 0.72 5.19 16.93
N ASP A 20 1.85 4.54 17.23
CA ASP A 20 3.16 4.97 16.75
C ASP A 20 3.33 4.63 15.27
N LEU A 21 2.84 3.45 14.83
CA LEU A 21 2.79 3.05 13.44
C LEU A 21 1.94 4.02 12.62
N ALA A 22 0.70 4.27 13.03
CA ALA A 22 -0.23 5.15 12.32
C ALA A 22 0.31 6.58 12.21
N ARG A 23 0.85 7.14 13.31
CA ARG A 23 1.43 8.48 13.32
C ARG A 23 2.61 8.59 12.36
N SER A 24 3.53 7.62 12.42
CA SER A 24 4.73 7.63 11.57
C SER A 24 4.37 7.46 10.09
N PHE A 25 3.46 6.54 9.77
CA PHE A 25 2.97 6.35 8.40
C PHE A 25 2.30 7.62 7.85
N MET A 26 1.39 8.24 8.61
CA MET A 26 0.74 9.49 8.20
C MET A 26 1.76 10.62 7.97
N THR A 27 2.79 10.68 8.81
CA THR A 27 3.88 11.65 8.66
C THR A 27 4.67 11.42 7.38
N ASP A 28 5.04 10.18 7.08
CA ASP A 28 5.80 9.83 5.87
C ASP A 28 4.99 10.13 4.60
N ILE A 29 3.70 9.76 4.57
CA ILE A 29 2.81 10.05 3.44
C ILE A 29 2.64 11.57 3.24
N LEU A 30 2.46 12.33 4.32
CA LEU A 30 2.38 13.79 4.25
C LEU A 30 3.68 14.40 3.66
N GLN A 31 4.83 13.94 4.14
CA GLN A 31 6.14 14.44 3.68
C GLN A 31 6.40 14.08 2.22
N THR A 32 6.25 12.80 1.86
CA THR A 32 6.57 12.30 0.52
C THR A 32 5.62 12.83 -0.55
N SER A 33 4.38 13.12 -0.19
CA SER A 33 3.41 13.78 -1.07
C SER A 33 3.62 15.31 -1.20
N GLY A 34 4.57 15.90 -0.47
CA GLY A 34 4.72 17.35 -0.43
C GLY A 34 3.54 18.06 0.23
N GLY A 35 2.88 17.41 1.19
CA GLY A 35 1.75 17.94 1.94
C GLY A 35 0.39 17.80 1.25
N LEU A 36 0.33 17.09 0.11
CA LEU A 36 -0.93 16.88 -0.65
C LEU A 36 -1.81 15.81 -0.01
N ALA A 37 -1.22 14.68 0.39
CA ALA A 37 -1.93 13.59 1.02
C ALA A 37 -1.96 13.79 2.55
N ARG A 38 -3.17 14.01 3.08
CA ARG A 38 -3.38 14.27 4.51
C ARG A 38 -4.40 13.31 5.06
N TYR A 39 -3.96 12.44 5.95
CA TYR A 39 -4.85 11.56 6.67
C TYR A 39 -5.35 12.19 7.96
N GLN A 40 -6.62 11.92 8.28
CA GLN A 40 -7.22 12.19 9.57
C GLN A 40 -7.90 10.92 10.06
N ILE A 41 -7.54 10.44 11.22
CA ILE A 41 -8.24 9.34 11.89
C ILE A 41 -9.49 9.92 12.53
N VAL A 42 -10.66 9.62 11.96
CA VAL A 42 -11.96 10.10 12.45
C VAL A 42 -12.51 9.22 13.57
N GLU A 43 -12.16 7.95 13.55
CA GLU A 43 -12.55 6.99 14.58
C GLU A 43 -11.52 5.88 14.69
N ARG A 44 -11.35 5.38 15.90
CA ARG A 44 -10.62 4.14 16.20
C ARG A 44 -11.50 3.20 16.98
N VAL A 45 -11.53 1.94 16.56
CA VAL A 45 -12.23 0.87 17.27
C VAL A 45 -11.25 -0.24 17.63
N ASP A 46 -11.07 -0.49 18.91
CA ASP A 46 -10.27 -1.60 19.40
C ASP A 46 -11.18 -2.84 19.57
N VAL A 47 -10.88 -3.89 18.83
CA VAL A 47 -11.64 -5.16 18.88
C VAL A 47 -10.80 -6.20 19.64
N ASP A 48 -11.30 -6.61 20.80
CA ASP A 48 -10.68 -7.70 21.56
C ASP A 48 -11.16 -9.06 21.04
N GLY A 49 -10.53 -9.55 19.98
CA GLY A 49 -10.89 -10.82 19.35
C GLY A 49 -10.09 -11.09 18.08
N PHE A 50 -10.17 -12.32 17.59
CA PHE A 50 -9.63 -12.70 16.30
C PHE A 50 -10.63 -12.37 15.19
N PRO A 51 -10.17 -11.98 13.98
CA PRO A 51 -11.05 -11.82 12.84
C PRO A 51 -11.64 -13.17 12.44
N VAL A 52 -12.90 -13.13 12.00
CA VAL A 52 -13.59 -14.29 11.45
C VAL A 52 -13.02 -14.60 10.07
N LYS A 53 -12.79 -15.86 9.73
CA LYS A 53 -12.41 -16.33 8.40
C LYS A 53 -13.65 -16.43 7.50
N VAL A 54 -13.43 -16.53 6.18
CA VAL A 54 -14.51 -16.60 5.20
C VAL A 54 -15.47 -17.78 5.37
N ASP A 55 -15.04 -18.83 6.06
CA ASP A 55 -15.83 -20.02 6.40
C ASP A 55 -16.46 -19.99 7.83
N GLY A 56 -16.31 -18.87 8.54
CA GLY A 56 -16.83 -18.68 9.89
C GLY A 56 -15.88 -19.09 11.03
N TYR A 57 -14.71 -19.65 10.70
CA TYR A 57 -13.71 -19.98 11.72
C TYR A 57 -13.09 -18.72 12.34
N TYR A 58 -12.69 -18.78 13.59
CA TYR A 58 -11.84 -17.82 14.29
C TYR A 58 -10.92 -18.52 15.28
N TYR A 59 -9.71 -17.98 15.41
CA TYR A 59 -8.77 -18.51 16.39
C TYR A 59 -9.21 -18.23 17.82
N ASP A 60 -8.93 -19.16 18.73
CA ASP A 60 -8.73 -18.84 20.13
C ASP A 60 -7.25 -18.50 20.40
N ALA A 61 -6.98 -17.92 21.57
CA ALA A 61 -5.63 -17.49 21.93
C ALA A 61 -4.61 -18.64 21.95
N GLN A 62 -5.02 -19.83 22.43
CA GLN A 62 -4.10 -20.97 22.53
C GLN A 62 -3.76 -21.54 21.16
N THR A 63 -4.76 -21.74 20.32
CA THR A 63 -4.59 -22.24 18.95
C THR A 63 -3.71 -21.28 18.14
N TYR A 64 -3.97 -19.97 18.26
CA TYR A 64 -3.17 -18.96 17.58
C TYR A 64 -1.71 -18.94 18.06
N LEU A 65 -1.46 -18.98 19.38
CA LEU A 65 -0.10 -19.05 19.93
C LEU A 65 0.65 -20.30 19.47
N ASN A 66 -0.02 -21.43 19.30
CA ASN A 66 0.61 -22.63 18.74
C ASN A 66 1.05 -22.41 17.28
N VAL A 67 0.23 -21.72 16.47
CA VAL A 67 0.57 -21.42 15.08
C VAL A 67 1.80 -20.53 15.00
N ILE A 68 1.84 -19.40 15.69
CA ILE A 68 2.97 -18.45 15.58
C ILE A 68 4.26 -18.97 16.22
N ARG A 69 4.18 -19.97 17.09
CA ARG A 69 5.33 -20.70 17.65
C ARG A 69 5.82 -21.87 16.78
N GLY A 70 5.16 -22.10 15.64
CA GLY A 70 5.48 -23.20 14.73
C GLY A 70 5.10 -24.60 15.24
N VAL A 71 4.32 -24.69 16.32
CA VAL A 71 3.82 -25.95 16.86
C VAL A 71 2.54 -26.40 16.13
N GLY A 72 1.71 -25.42 15.69
CA GLY A 72 0.50 -25.65 14.90
C GLY A 72 0.67 -25.19 13.45
N ARG A 73 -0.28 -25.58 12.60
CA ARG A 73 -0.36 -25.08 11.22
C ARG A 73 -1.35 -23.91 11.14
N PRO A 74 -1.09 -22.90 10.28
CA PRO A 74 -2.10 -21.89 9.99
C PRO A 74 -3.40 -22.52 9.49
N TYR A 75 -4.52 -21.96 9.94
CA TYR A 75 -5.84 -22.42 9.49
C TYR A 75 -6.05 -22.08 8.01
N MET A 76 -6.74 -22.96 7.31
CA MET A 76 -7.15 -22.80 5.92
C MET A 76 -8.68 -22.91 5.80
N PRO A 77 -9.34 -21.99 5.09
CA PRO A 77 -8.81 -20.87 4.31
C PRO A 77 -8.20 -19.77 5.18
N GLN A 78 -7.18 -19.07 4.66
CA GLN A 78 -6.51 -18.01 5.42
C GLN A 78 -7.28 -16.69 5.43
N GLU A 79 -8.10 -16.43 4.43
CA GLU A 79 -8.75 -15.16 4.18
C GLU A 79 -9.70 -14.76 5.31
N ALA A 80 -9.62 -13.50 5.73
CA ALA A 80 -10.57 -12.90 6.66
C ALA A 80 -11.90 -12.57 5.96
N ASP A 81 -13.01 -12.68 6.69
CA ASP A 81 -14.33 -12.22 6.21
C ASP A 81 -14.40 -10.68 6.30
N TYR A 82 -14.09 -10.00 5.21
CA TYR A 82 -14.23 -8.55 5.09
C TYR A 82 -15.69 -8.08 5.29
N TYR A 83 -16.68 -8.91 4.92
CA TYR A 83 -18.10 -8.57 5.07
C TYR A 83 -18.51 -8.54 6.54
N ALA A 84 -17.86 -9.31 7.41
CA ALA A 84 -18.07 -9.22 8.86
C ALA A 84 -17.70 -7.81 9.38
N ILE A 85 -16.59 -7.25 8.92
CA ILE A 85 -16.18 -5.86 9.25
C ILE A 85 -17.15 -4.85 8.63
N ILE A 86 -17.43 -5.00 7.33
CA ILE A 86 -18.33 -4.09 6.59
C ILE A 86 -19.69 -3.99 7.28
N ARG A 87 -20.28 -5.12 7.66
CA ARG A 87 -21.59 -5.15 8.34
C ARG A 87 -21.51 -4.59 9.77
N ARG A 88 -20.52 -5.04 10.54
CA ARG A 88 -20.39 -4.68 11.96
C ARG A 88 -20.23 -3.18 12.18
N PHE A 89 -19.51 -2.49 11.28
CA PHE A 89 -19.16 -1.08 11.40
C PHE A 89 -19.88 -0.18 10.41
N ASN A 90 -20.91 -0.70 9.71
CA ASN A 90 -21.71 0.04 8.70
C ASN A 90 -20.84 0.75 7.65
N VAL A 91 -19.73 0.10 7.22
CA VAL A 91 -18.71 0.72 6.38
C VAL A 91 -19.31 1.30 5.10
N LEU A 92 -20.17 0.56 4.38
CA LEU A 92 -20.73 1.04 3.11
C LEU A 92 -21.53 2.32 3.28
N GLN A 93 -22.35 2.41 4.32
CA GLN A 93 -23.16 3.60 4.61
C GLN A 93 -22.27 4.80 4.97
N ARG A 94 -21.24 4.58 5.77
CA ARG A 94 -20.29 5.62 6.18
C ARG A 94 -19.45 6.14 5.01
N ILE A 95 -19.07 5.27 4.08
CA ILE A 95 -18.42 5.66 2.82
C ILE A 95 -19.40 6.47 1.93
N ALA A 96 -20.65 6.01 1.81
CA ALA A 96 -21.66 6.70 1.01
C ALA A 96 -21.98 8.11 1.54
N SER A 97 -22.02 8.28 2.86
CA SER A 97 -22.24 9.58 3.52
C SER A 97 -20.98 10.47 3.58
N ARG A 98 -19.83 9.98 3.11
CA ARG A 98 -18.52 10.66 3.21
C ARG A 98 -18.07 10.95 4.65
N GLU A 99 -18.54 10.17 5.60
CA GLU A 99 -18.03 10.20 6.98
C GLU A 99 -16.60 9.65 7.04
N ILE A 100 -16.32 8.60 6.25
CA ILE A 100 -14.99 8.03 6.07
C ILE A 100 -14.69 7.84 4.57
N ASP A 101 -13.41 7.86 4.20
CA ASP A 101 -12.94 7.62 2.84
C ASP A 101 -12.33 6.23 2.66
N GLU A 102 -11.74 5.68 3.71
CA GLU A 102 -11.12 4.36 3.73
C GLU A 102 -11.10 3.74 5.13
N VAL A 103 -10.76 2.48 5.21
CA VAL A 103 -10.63 1.73 6.47
C VAL A 103 -9.21 1.20 6.61
N TRP A 104 -8.63 1.34 7.80
CA TRP A 104 -7.37 0.68 8.15
C TRP A 104 -7.63 -0.43 9.16
N VAL A 105 -7.20 -1.64 8.83
CA VAL A 105 -7.28 -2.78 9.72
C VAL A 105 -5.87 -3.11 10.21
N PHE A 106 -5.56 -2.72 11.45
CA PHE A 106 -4.35 -3.18 12.11
C PHE A 106 -4.56 -4.60 12.59
N ASN A 107 -3.73 -5.48 12.10
CA ASN A 107 -3.86 -6.92 12.30
C ASN A 107 -2.50 -7.56 12.64
N PHE A 108 -2.41 -8.86 12.56
CA PHE A 108 -1.27 -9.66 12.99
C PHE A 108 -1.07 -10.85 12.03
N PRO A 109 0.07 -11.57 12.10
CA PRO A 109 0.34 -12.73 11.23
C PRO A 109 -0.82 -13.72 11.22
N HIS A 110 -1.17 -14.25 10.08
CA HIS A 110 -2.27 -15.19 9.83
C HIS A 110 -3.69 -14.65 10.13
N ALA A 111 -3.84 -13.34 10.35
CA ALA A 111 -5.17 -12.73 10.45
C ALA A 111 -5.98 -12.85 9.14
N GLY A 112 -5.30 -12.81 8.00
CA GLY A 112 -5.89 -13.11 6.68
C GLY A 112 -6.40 -11.90 5.93
N PHE A 113 -5.92 -10.70 6.26
CA PHE A 113 -6.18 -9.51 5.49
C PHE A 113 -5.13 -9.34 4.39
N TYR A 114 -5.59 -8.92 3.21
CA TYR A 114 -4.71 -8.44 2.15
C TYR A 114 -4.11 -7.08 2.54
N GLU A 115 -3.00 -6.72 1.95
CA GLU A 115 -2.36 -5.42 2.15
C GLU A 115 -3.24 -4.26 1.73
N SER A 116 -3.99 -4.43 0.64
CA SER A 116 -5.09 -3.56 0.26
C SER A 116 -6.14 -4.32 -0.52
N ILE A 117 -7.39 -3.88 -0.43
CA ILE A 117 -8.52 -4.40 -1.21
C ILE A 117 -9.50 -3.27 -1.47
N MET A 118 -10.07 -3.24 -2.67
CA MET A 118 -10.99 -2.19 -3.09
C MET A 118 -12.44 -2.69 -3.09
N GLY A 119 -13.37 -1.84 -2.66
CA GLY A 119 -14.81 -2.03 -2.78
C GLY A 119 -15.48 -0.84 -3.45
N GLY A 120 -16.81 -0.93 -3.63
CA GLY A 120 -17.63 0.10 -4.24
C GLY A 120 -17.91 -0.14 -5.72
N PRO A 121 -18.76 0.72 -6.35
CA PRO A 121 -19.12 0.58 -7.76
C PRO A 121 -17.90 0.74 -8.66
N GLY A 122 -17.72 -0.23 -9.58
CA GLY A 122 -16.59 -0.24 -10.50
C GLY A 122 -15.23 -0.47 -9.81
N ALA A 123 -15.21 -1.09 -8.63
CA ALA A 123 -13.98 -1.53 -7.98
C ALA A 123 -13.19 -2.47 -8.88
N PHE A 124 -11.88 -2.35 -8.84
CA PHE A 124 -10.94 -3.12 -9.65
C PHE A 124 -9.85 -3.75 -8.77
N TRP A 125 -8.96 -4.53 -9.36
CA TRP A 125 -7.84 -5.14 -8.67
C TRP A 125 -7.01 -4.09 -7.92
N CYS A 126 -6.84 -4.27 -6.62
CA CYS A 126 -6.02 -3.41 -5.76
C CYS A 126 -5.28 -4.30 -4.75
N ASN A 127 -4.17 -4.86 -5.19
CA ASN A 127 -3.39 -5.91 -4.52
C ASN A 127 -4.21 -7.18 -4.14
N ALA A 128 -5.50 -7.18 -4.43
CA ALA A 128 -6.44 -8.26 -4.23
C ALA A 128 -7.62 -8.13 -5.20
N PRO A 129 -8.37 -9.21 -5.46
CA PRO A 129 -9.64 -9.14 -6.18
C PRO A 129 -10.62 -8.20 -5.47
N PRO A 130 -11.40 -7.39 -6.21
CA PRO A 130 -12.30 -6.42 -5.59
C PRO A 130 -13.42 -7.10 -4.78
N LEU A 131 -13.85 -6.43 -3.70
CA LEU A 131 -15.00 -6.83 -2.91
C LEU A 131 -16.27 -6.70 -3.73
N ARG A 132 -17.02 -7.80 -3.86
CA ARG A 132 -18.31 -7.85 -4.57
C ARG A 132 -19.43 -7.34 -3.68
N ASN A 133 -20.58 -6.97 -4.27
CA ASN A 133 -21.78 -6.56 -3.53
C ASN A 133 -21.52 -5.41 -2.54
N THR A 134 -20.71 -4.45 -2.97
CA THR A 134 -20.36 -3.26 -2.18
C THR A 134 -20.78 -1.95 -2.85
N GLU A 135 -21.63 -2.03 -3.88
CA GLU A 135 -22.11 -0.90 -4.68
C GLU A 135 -22.87 0.14 -3.83
N ALA A 136 -23.48 -0.30 -2.72
CA ALA A 136 -24.16 0.57 -1.76
C ALA A 136 -23.24 1.64 -1.13
N ALA A 137 -21.93 1.50 -1.25
CA ALA A 137 -20.96 2.53 -0.88
C ALA A 137 -21.06 3.79 -1.77
N GLY A 138 -21.69 3.71 -2.95
CA GLY A 138 -21.88 4.82 -3.89
C GLY A 138 -20.60 5.32 -4.55
N ARG A 139 -19.45 4.92 -4.07
CA ARG A 139 -18.11 5.25 -4.58
C ARG A 139 -17.10 4.16 -4.24
N ARG A 140 -15.97 4.14 -4.94
CA ARG A 140 -14.85 3.25 -4.60
C ARG A 140 -14.24 3.66 -3.26
N PHE A 141 -13.79 2.67 -2.52
CA PHE A 141 -13.04 2.82 -1.27
C PHE A 141 -12.04 1.69 -1.12
N VAL A 142 -11.04 1.90 -0.27
CA VAL A 142 -10.01 0.89 0.00
C VAL A 142 -10.03 0.51 1.48
N ILE A 143 -9.83 -0.77 1.75
CA ILE A 143 -9.50 -1.29 3.08
C ILE A 143 -8.02 -1.67 3.04
N MET A 144 -7.20 -1.01 3.87
CA MET A 144 -5.78 -1.32 4.05
C MET A 144 -5.61 -2.30 5.19
N GLY A 145 -4.82 -3.35 4.97
CA GLY A 145 -4.44 -4.31 6.01
C GLY A 145 -3.01 -4.07 6.47
N PHE A 146 -2.81 -3.61 7.70
CA PHE A 146 -1.51 -3.36 8.29
C PHE A 146 -1.22 -4.36 9.40
N SER A 147 -0.03 -4.98 9.40
CA SER A 147 0.38 -5.85 10.50
C SER A 147 1.21 -5.07 11.51
N TYR A 148 0.75 -5.03 12.78
CA TYR A 148 1.53 -4.36 13.82
C TYR A 148 2.71 -5.20 14.35
N GLU A 149 2.90 -6.39 13.82
CA GLU A 149 4.14 -7.16 13.97
C GLU A 149 5.26 -6.56 13.11
N ARG A 150 4.90 -5.91 11.99
CA ARG A 150 5.81 -5.25 11.06
C ARG A 150 5.91 -3.75 11.33
N GLY A 151 6.87 -3.10 10.66
CA GLY A 151 7.15 -1.67 10.83
C GLY A 151 6.41 -0.74 9.85
N VAL A 152 6.80 0.53 9.87
CA VAL A 152 6.25 1.55 8.96
C VAL A 152 6.72 1.33 7.52
N GLY A 153 7.89 0.71 7.34
CA GLY A 153 8.39 0.37 6.00
C GLY A 153 7.41 -0.52 5.23
N GLU A 154 6.90 -1.57 5.87
CA GLU A 154 5.92 -2.47 5.28
C GLU A 154 4.52 -1.83 5.14
N MET A 155 4.16 -0.88 5.99
CA MET A 155 2.94 -0.08 5.77
C MET A 155 3.06 0.78 4.51
N LEU A 156 4.24 1.33 4.25
CA LEU A 156 4.53 2.06 3.01
C LEU A 156 4.55 1.11 1.81
N GLU A 157 5.06 -0.12 1.95
CA GLU A 157 4.98 -1.16 0.92
C GLU A 157 3.52 -1.44 0.53
N ASN A 158 2.64 -1.69 1.52
CA ASN A 158 1.22 -1.92 1.28
C ASN A 158 0.56 -0.75 0.53
N MET A 159 0.92 0.49 0.89
CA MET A 159 0.48 1.69 0.17
C MET A 159 1.08 1.79 -1.24
N GLY A 160 2.32 1.31 -1.42
CA GLY A 160 2.98 1.21 -2.71
C GLY A 160 2.24 0.26 -3.65
N HIS A 161 1.89 -0.93 -3.21
CA HIS A 161 1.09 -1.89 -3.99
C HIS A 161 -0.29 -1.37 -4.35
N ARG A 162 -0.93 -0.60 -3.45
CA ARG A 162 -2.14 0.14 -3.78
C ARG A 162 -1.87 1.15 -4.91
N ALA A 163 -0.81 1.94 -4.81
CA ALA A 163 -0.45 2.94 -5.81
C ALA A 163 -0.15 2.28 -7.17
N GLU A 164 0.60 1.19 -7.19
CA GLU A 164 0.90 0.40 -8.39
C GLU A 164 -0.37 -0.06 -9.08
N SER A 165 -1.27 -0.71 -8.33
CA SER A 165 -2.55 -1.21 -8.87
C SER A 165 -3.39 -0.10 -9.49
N ILE A 166 -3.48 1.05 -8.82
CA ILE A 166 -4.29 2.19 -9.27
C ILE A 166 -3.67 2.87 -10.50
N LEU A 167 -2.34 3.07 -10.49
CA LEU A 167 -1.65 3.72 -11.62
C LEU A 167 -1.56 2.81 -12.84
N GLU A 168 -1.36 1.50 -12.64
CA GLU A 168 -1.45 0.54 -13.74
C GLU A 168 -2.83 0.56 -14.39
N LYS A 169 -3.90 0.57 -13.60
CA LYS A 169 -5.28 0.71 -14.10
C LYS A 169 -5.48 2.03 -14.83
N THR A 170 -4.92 3.12 -14.32
CA THR A 170 -5.03 4.45 -14.93
C THR A 170 -4.37 4.51 -16.32
N TYR A 171 -3.23 3.86 -16.49
CA TYR A 171 -2.43 3.88 -17.73
C TYR A 171 -2.63 2.66 -18.62
N GLN A 172 -3.52 1.71 -18.29
CA GLN A 172 -3.66 0.41 -18.98
C GLN A 172 -3.95 0.51 -20.48
N GLY A 173 -4.59 1.60 -20.93
CA GLY A 173 -4.92 1.83 -22.36
C GLY A 173 -3.77 2.44 -23.18
N LEU A 174 -2.64 2.78 -22.56
CA LEU A 174 -1.52 3.42 -23.21
C LEU A 174 -0.36 2.47 -23.44
N THR A 175 0.42 2.70 -24.50
CA THR A 175 1.54 1.84 -24.89
C THR A 175 2.82 2.67 -25.14
N GLY A 176 3.97 1.98 -25.16
CA GLY A 176 5.26 2.64 -25.41
C GLY A 176 5.58 3.70 -24.36
N ASP A 177 6.21 4.79 -24.79
CA ASP A 177 6.59 5.90 -23.89
C ASP A 177 5.41 6.82 -23.52
N ASP A 178 4.23 6.65 -24.14
CA ASP A 178 3.00 7.31 -23.70
C ASP A 178 2.46 6.70 -22.40
N ASN A 179 2.79 5.43 -22.11
CA ASN A 179 2.50 4.82 -20.82
C ASN A 179 3.55 5.27 -19.80
N LEU A 180 3.30 6.43 -19.19
CA LEU A 180 4.20 7.03 -18.22
C LEU A 180 4.38 6.17 -16.97
N TRP A 181 3.38 5.37 -16.59
CA TRP A 181 3.51 4.44 -15.47
C TRP A 181 4.57 3.36 -15.77
N LYS A 182 4.51 2.71 -16.94
CA LYS A 182 5.52 1.74 -17.35
C LYS A 182 6.91 2.36 -17.53
N ARG A 183 7.00 3.66 -17.91
CA ARG A 183 8.26 4.36 -17.98
C ARG A 183 8.82 4.63 -16.59
N PHE A 184 7.99 5.10 -15.64
CA PHE A 184 8.36 5.37 -14.25
C PHE A 184 8.91 4.13 -13.54
N THR A 185 8.29 2.96 -13.77
CA THR A 185 8.64 1.71 -13.09
C THR A 185 9.83 0.95 -13.71
N ARG A 186 10.52 1.52 -14.70
CA ARG A 186 11.72 0.92 -15.29
C ARG A 186 12.85 0.81 -14.27
N TYR A 187 13.52 -0.34 -14.25
CA TYR A 187 14.76 -0.60 -13.53
C TYR A 187 15.74 -1.34 -14.45
N GLU A 188 17.01 -1.36 -14.11
CA GLU A 188 18.11 -1.78 -15.01
C GLU A 188 17.91 -3.16 -15.64
N GLN A 189 17.40 -4.13 -14.86
CA GLN A 189 17.23 -5.51 -15.35
C GLN A 189 16.21 -5.61 -16.50
N ILE A 190 15.12 -4.82 -16.46
CA ILE A 190 14.07 -4.86 -17.48
C ILE A 190 14.25 -3.80 -18.58
N ALA A 191 15.04 -2.76 -18.31
CA ALA A 191 15.30 -1.65 -19.24
C ALA A 191 16.76 -1.20 -19.13
N PRO A 192 17.73 -1.99 -19.59
CA PRO A 192 19.15 -1.70 -19.46
C PRO A 192 19.52 -0.31 -20.02
N GLY A 193 20.22 0.49 -19.23
CA GLY A 193 20.62 1.86 -19.55
C GLY A 193 19.47 2.88 -19.60
N ARG A 194 18.27 2.47 -19.23
CA ARG A 194 17.03 3.30 -19.22
C ARG A 194 16.24 3.14 -17.93
N ALA A 195 16.91 2.85 -16.83
CA ALA A 195 16.27 2.79 -15.53
C ALA A 195 15.64 4.15 -15.17
N ALA A 196 14.47 4.13 -14.56
CA ALA A 196 13.82 5.33 -14.05
C ALA A 196 13.75 5.24 -12.50
N VAL A 197 12.58 5.24 -11.91
CA VAL A 197 12.43 5.18 -10.45
C VAL A 197 12.34 3.73 -9.95
N GLY A 198 11.89 2.81 -10.79
CA GLY A 198 11.61 1.45 -10.39
C GLY A 198 10.21 1.31 -9.80
N ASN A 199 9.97 0.18 -9.13
CA ASN A 199 8.71 -0.10 -8.46
C ASN A 199 8.93 -0.36 -6.98
N ILE A 200 7.88 -0.69 -6.23
CA ILE A 200 7.97 -0.80 -4.78
C ILE A 200 8.97 -1.89 -4.33
N HIS A 201 9.16 -2.95 -5.11
CA HIS A 201 10.11 -4.03 -4.82
C HIS A 201 11.48 -3.85 -5.48
N PHE A 202 11.57 -3.07 -6.57
CA PHE A 202 12.77 -2.94 -7.39
C PHE A 202 13.21 -1.49 -7.48
N ALA A 203 14.30 -1.15 -6.82
CA ALA A 203 15.04 0.09 -7.04
C ALA A 203 15.69 0.10 -8.44
N PRO A 204 16.16 1.24 -8.96
CA PRO A 204 16.74 1.35 -10.30
C PRO A 204 17.81 0.32 -10.62
N ASN A 205 18.62 -0.10 -9.66
CA ASN A 205 19.73 -1.06 -9.84
C ASN A 205 19.43 -2.49 -9.36
N SER A 206 18.20 -2.78 -8.93
CA SER A 206 17.84 -4.10 -8.41
C SER A 206 17.97 -5.19 -9.46
N GLN A 207 18.55 -6.33 -9.08
CA GLN A 207 18.71 -7.54 -9.88
C GLN A 207 17.72 -8.66 -9.48
N ARG A 208 17.09 -8.52 -8.34
CA ARG A 208 16.09 -9.43 -7.78
C ARG A 208 15.14 -8.67 -6.86
N ASP A 209 14.13 -9.36 -6.42
CA ASP A 209 13.16 -8.85 -5.46
C ASP A 209 13.83 -8.40 -4.15
N TYR A 210 13.43 -7.25 -3.61
CA TYR A 210 13.98 -6.65 -2.38
C TYR A 210 15.49 -6.38 -2.39
N ASP A 211 16.09 -6.11 -3.56
CA ASP A 211 17.52 -5.88 -3.72
C ASP A 211 17.95 -4.42 -3.46
N TRP A 212 17.31 -3.77 -2.51
CA TRP A 212 17.50 -2.33 -2.25
C TRP A 212 18.89 -2.00 -1.66
N ASN A 213 19.63 -2.99 -1.17
CA ASN A 213 21.01 -2.81 -0.69
C ASN A 213 22.06 -3.02 -1.80
N ASN A 214 21.65 -3.19 -3.04
CA ASN A 214 22.57 -3.35 -4.16
C ASN A 214 23.42 -2.08 -4.35
N ARG A 215 24.74 -2.25 -4.30
CA ARG A 215 25.70 -1.14 -4.40
C ARG A 215 26.19 -0.86 -5.81
N SER A 216 25.74 -1.63 -6.79
CA SER A 216 26.11 -1.38 -8.19
C SER A 216 25.55 -0.04 -8.65
N THR A 217 26.32 0.65 -9.48
CA THR A 217 25.91 1.91 -10.08
C THR A 217 25.18 1.67 -11.39
N VAL A 218 24.03 2.30 -11.57
CA VAL A 218 23.30 2.35 -12.83
C VAL A 218 22.96 3.79 -13.20
N LEU A 219 22.67 4.05 -14.48
CA LEU A 219 22.13 5.34 -14.92
C LEU A 219 20.61 5.33 -14.76
N SER A 220 20.06 6.37 -14.13
CA SER A 220 18.63 6.48 -13.84
C SER A 220 18.08 7.86 -14.19
N GLU A 221 16.85 7.88 -14.75
CA GLU A 221 16.04 9.09 -15.00
C GLU A 221 15.33 9.60 -13.74
N CYS A 222 15.60 9.09 -12.54
CA CYS A 222 14.82 9.41 -11.34
C CYS A 222 14.76 10.92 -11.05
N ASP A 223 15.86 11.65 -11.25
CA ASP A 223 15.90 13.10 -11.06
C ASP A 223 15.08 13.85 -12.10
N ASP A 224 15.01 13.36 -13.35
CA ASP A 224 14.17 13.91 -14.41
C ASP A 224 12.68 13.82 -14.01
N TRP A 225 12.26 12.69 -13.46
CA TRP A 225 10.91 12.53 -12.90
C TRP A 225 10.61 13.50 -11.77
N LEU A 226 11.56 13.72 -10.88
CA LEU A 226 11.40 14.60 -9.73
C LEU A 226 11.37 16.08 -10.09
N LYS A 227 12.19 16.49 -11.07
CA LYS A 227 12.45 17.91 -11.39
C LYS A 227 11.70 18.43 -12.60
N ASN A 228 11.58 17.60 -13.65
CA ASN A 228 11.15 18.04 -14.97
C ASN A 228 9.77 17.53 -15.38
N PHE A 229 9.19 16.55 -14.69
CA PHE A 229 7.84 16.09 -15.02
C PHE A 229 6.84 17.26 -15.06
N PRO A 230 6.00 17.42 -16.09
CA PRO A 230 5.67 16.46 -17.14
C PRO A 230 6.56 16.56 -18.40
N ASN A 231 7.53 17.44 -18.42
CA ASN A 231 8.39 17.72 -19.58
C ASN A 231 9.71 16.92 -19.49
N LEU A 232 9.56 15.60 -19.35
CA LEU A 232 10.69 14.68 -19.24
C LEU A 232 11.60 14.78 -20.47
N ASN A 233 12.90 14.99 -20.26
CA ASN A 233 13.89 15.15 -21.32
C ASN A 233 14.87 13.96 -21.41
N GLY A 234 14.73 12.96 -20.53
CA GLY A 234 15.56 11.76 -20.50
C GLY A 234 16.93 11.97 -19.84
N GLU A 235 17.10 13.01 -19.04
CA GLU A 235 18.32 13.20 -18.26
C GLU A 235 18.53 12.06 -17.29
N VAL A 236 19.75 11.51 -17.29
CA VAL A 236 20.15 10.41 -16.41
C VAL A 236 21.30 10.81 -15.51
N ARG A 237 21.37 10.25 -14.32
CA ARG A 237 22.53 10.30 -13.46
C ARG A 237 22.87 8.94 -12.86
N PRO A 238 24.12 8.73 -12.43
CA PRO A 238 24.46 7.54 -11.67
C PRO A 238 23.75 7.52 -10.32
N VAL A 239 23.18 6.34 -9.98
CA VAL A 239 22.52 6.05 -8.70
C VAL A 239 23.02 4.75 -8.11
N THR A 240 22.96 4.64 -6.79
CA THR A 240 23.31 3.44 -6.01
C THR A 240 22.34 3.29 -4.85
N SER A 241 22.46 2.24 -4.05
CA SER A 241 21.66 2.08 -2.82
C SER A 241 21.78 3.25 -1.83
N ALA A 242 22.81 4.09 -1.94
CA ALA A 242 22.96 5.30 -1.13
C ALA A 242 21.83 6.31 -1.34
N ASP A 243 21.25 6.34 -2.54
CA ASP A 243 20.18 7.27 -2.91
C ASP A 243 18.87 6.97 -2.17
N TRP A 244 18.64 5.73 -1.76
CA TRP A 244 17.41 5.28 -1.10
C TRP A 244 17.65 4.53 0.21
N GLY A 245 18.71 4.87 0.96
CA GLY A 245 18.89 4.45 2.35
C GLY A 245 19.58 3.11 2.56
N TYR A 246 20.43 2.65 1.63
CA TYR A 246 21.30 1.48 1.79
C TYR A 246 20.58 0.16 2.14
N GLY A 247 19.36 -0.02 1.69
CA GLY A 247 18.55 -1.22 1.93
C GLY A 247 17.56 -1.10 3.09
N ASP A 248 17.45 0.06 3.71
CA ASP A 248 16.35 0.35 4.64
C ASP A 248 15.03 0.43 3.88
N ILE A 249 14.09 -0.44 4.25
CA ILE A 249 12.77 -0.55 3.59
C ILE A 249 11.98 0.76 3.66
N ARG A 250 11.97 1.43 4.82
CA ARG A 250 11.22 2.67 5.00
C ARG A 250 11.81 3.81 4.18
N GLU A 251 13.14 3.95 4.16
CA GLU A 251 13.81 5.00 3.40
C GLU A 251 13.68 4.75 1.88
N HIS A 252 13.77 3.50 1.40
CA HIS A 252 13.52 3.18 0.00
C HIS A 252 12.09 3.56 -0.40
N HIS A 253 11.08 3.19 0.38
CA HIS A 253 9.69 3.49 0.03
C HIS A 253 9.40 4.99 0.13
N LYS A 254 9.96 5.72 1.08
CA LYS A 254 9.87 7.19 1.12
C LYS A 254 10.51 7.82 -0.09
N TRP A 255 11.68 7.34 -0.51
CA TRP A 255 12.35 7.79 -1.73
C TRP A 255 11.46 7.55 -2.95
N TRP A 256 10.90 6.36 -3.12
CA TRP A 256 10.01 6.01 -4.21
C TRP A 256 8.75 6.90 -4.24
N PHE A 257 8.05 7.04 -3.12
CA PHE A 257 6.87 7.90 -3.01
C PHE A 257 7.19 9.38 -3.28
N ASN A 258 8.38 9.84 -2.90
CA ASN A 258 8.78 11.21 -3.18
C ASN A 258 8.94 11.49 -4.68
N HIS A 259 9.19 10.48 -5.50
CA HIS A 259 9.31 10.60 -6.95
C HIS A 259 7.96 10.54 -7.68
N LEU A 260 6.86 10.15 -7.03
CA LEU A 260 5.54 10.20 -7.65
C LEU A 260 5.21 11.63 -8.07
N PRO A 261 4.80 11.86 -9.35
CA PRO A 261 4.44 13.18 -9.86
C PRO A 261 3.40 13.94 -9.02
N LYS A 262 3.63 15.23 -8.81
CA LYS A 262 2.85 16.11 -7.92
C LYS A 262 2.39 17.41 -8.61
N VAL A 263 2.51 17.51 -9.94
CA VAL A 263 2.18 18.75 -10.68
C VAL A 263 0.69 18.80 -11.02
N GLY A 264 0.16 20.01 -11.09
CA GLY A 264 -1.23 20.21 -11.50
C GLY A 264 -1.45 19.99 -13.00
N GLY A 265 -2.72 19.87 -13.39
CA GLY A 265 -3.11 19.71 -14.79
C GLY A 265 -3.38 18.27 -15.18
N SER A 266 -3.69 18.09 -16.47
CA SER A 266 -3.93 16.78 -17.08
C SER A 266 -3.38 16.72 -18.50
N LYS A 267 -3.05 15.51 -18.97
CA LYS A 267 -2.70 15.23 -20.35
C LYS A 267 -3.49 14.00 -20.82
N ASN A 268 -4.18 14.12 -21.94
CA ASN A 268 -5.02 13.02 -22.50
C ASN A 268 -6.06 12.50 -21.48
N GLY A 269 -6.64 13.38 -20.65
CA GLY A 269 -7.60 13.00 -19.62
C GLY A 269 -7.00 12.39 -18.36
N ILE A 270 -5.68 12.20 -18.30
CA ILE A 270 -4.98 11.67 -17.12
C ILE A 270 -4.39 12.83 -16.32
N LEU A 271 -4.70 12.87 -15.02
CA LEU A 271 -4.15 13.86 -14.09
C LEU A 271 -2.64 13.69 -13.95
N GLN A 272 -1.92 14.81 -13.93
CA GLN A 272 -0.46 14.84 -13.76
C GLN A 272 -0.04 14.77 -12.28
N ASN A 273 -0.97 14.97 -11.36
CA ASN A 273 -0.76 14.71 -9.95
C ASN A 273 -1.22 13.29 -9.62
N TRP A 274 -0.26 12.36 -9.56
CA TRP A 274 -0.55 10.95 -9.31
C TRP A 274 -1.04 10.66 -7.90
N TRP A 275 -0.70 11.51 -6.95
CA TRP A 275 -1.21 11.40 -5.59
C TRP A 275 -2.74 11.53 -5.49
N GLN A 276 -3.38 12.24 -6.44
CA GLN A 276 -4.84 12.30 -6.49
C GLN A 276 -5.45 10.90 -6.72
N TYR A 277 -4.88 10.12 -7.63
CA TYR A 277 -5.32 8.74 -7.88
C TYR A 277 -5.04 7.81 -6.71
N VAL A 278 -3.82 7.90 -6.14
CA VAL A 278 -3.41 7.06 -5.02
C VAL A 278 -4.29 7.28 -3.80
N MET A 279 -4.66 8.54 -3.53
CA MET A 279 -5.51 8.89 -2.37
C MET A 279 -7.00 8.63 -2.63
N ASP A 280 -7.48 8.88 -3.85
CA ASP A 280 -8.88 8.67 -4.21
C ASP A 280 -9.01 7.90 -5.53
N PRO A 281 -9.29 6.59 -5.49
CA PRO A 281 -9.43 5.77 -6.69
C PRO A 281 -10.62 6.16 -7.57
N ASN A 282 -11.49 7.07 -7.10
CA ASN A 282 -12.63 7.55 -7.89
C ASN A 282 -12.21 8.47 -9.04
N PHE A 283 -10.98 9.01 -9.02
CA PHE A 283 -10.41 9.73 -10.16
C PHE A 283 -10.05 8.80 -11.35
N VAL A 284 -9.91 7.49 -11.13
CA VAL A 284 -9.70 6.53 -12.22
C VAL A 284 -10.99 6.42 -13.04
N GLN A 285 -10.92 6.76 -14.32
CA GLN A 285 -12.09 6.68 -15.20
C GLN A 285 -12.55 5.23 -15.36
N SER A 286 -13.86 5.02 -15.25
CA SER A 286 -14.46 3.73 -15.61
C SER A 286 -14.41 3.62 -17.13
N THR A 287 -13.70 2.60 -17.63
CA THR A 287 -13.71 2.22 -19.05
C THR A 287 -14.97 1.47 -19.38
#